data_fc4704eba5c6627210657c31f13190bc
#
_entry.id   fc4704eba5c6627210657c31f13190bc
#
_cell.length_a   1.000
_cell.length_b   1.000
_cell.length_c   1.000
_cell.angle_alpha   90.00
_cell.angle_beta   90.00
_cell.angle_gamma   90.00
#
_symmetry.space_group_name_H-M   'P 1'
#
loop_
_entity.id
_entity.type
_entity.pdbx_description
1 polymer ?
#
loop_
_entity_poly.entity_id
_entity_poly.type
_entity_poly.pdbx_seq_one_letter_code
_entity_poly.pdbx_strand_id
1 'polypeptide(L)'
;MSEIDFSLATTEEIIKELAQRAKQKRKKNSAKYGTQKAFAAHIGMSFRSYQEFEISGKITLEKFIDVLRGLDAIEDSTELLKIKDEELFEEHKNRRKTSSKMESQKLVEIPNVFG
;
A
#
# COMPACT_ATOMS: atom_id res chain seq x y z
N MET A 1 5.86 9.25 -20.21
CA MET A 1 5.35 8.59 -19.20
C MET A 1 4.21 9.27 -18.62
N SER A 2 3.24 8.65 -18.39
CA SER A 2 2.07 9.31 -17.92
C SER A 2 1.87 8.98 -16.46
N GLU A 3 1.34 9.93 -15.77
CA GLU A 3 1.01 9.74 -14.41
C GLU A 3 -0.45 9.93 -14.28
N ILE A 4 -1.11 9.06 -13.57
CA ILE A 4 -2.54 9.23 -13.38
C ILE A 4 -2.77 9.86 -12.02
N ASP A 5 -3.85 10.61 -11.95
CA ASP A 5 -4.24 11.28 -10.72
C ASP A 5 -5.11 10.30 -9.95
N PHE A 6 -4.61 9.78 -8.85
CA PHE A 6 -5.33 8.77 -8.10
C PHE A 6 -6.69 9.27 -7.60
N SER A 7 -6.82 10.54 -7.37
CA SER A 7 -8.09 11.05 -6.88
C SER A 7 -9.19 10.98 -7.94
N LEU A 8 -8.81 10.89 -9.20
CA LEU A 8 -9.77 10.83 -10.30
C LEU A 8 -9.86 9.45 -10.93
N ALA A 9 -8.99 8.55 -10.56
CA ALA A 9 -8.91 7.25 -11.21
C ALA A 9 -9.82 6.24 -10.53
N THR A 10 -10.21 5.22 -11.27
CA THR A 10 -10.97 4.13 -10.67
C THR A 10 -10.03 3.25 -9.86
N THR A 11 -10.59 2.46 -8.98
CA THR A 11 -9.80 1.52 -8.20
C THR A 11 -9.00 0.61 -9.12
N GLU A 12 -9.63 0.13 -10.17
CA GLU A 12 -8.95 -0.77 -11.09
C GLU A 12 -7.77 -0.09 -11.78
N GLU A 13 -7.95 1.16 -12.16
CA GLU A 13 -6.86 1.90 -12.78
C GLU A 13 -5.70 2.07 -11.82
N ILE A 14 -6.00 2.32 -10.56
CA ILE A 14 -4.95 2.51 -9.56
C ILE A 14 -4.17 1.24 -9.33
N ILE A 15 -4.85 0.10 -9.19
CA ILE A 15 -4.13 -1.14 -8.93
C ILE A 15 -3.29 -1.54 -10.14
N LYS A 16 -3.77 -1.28 -11.33
CA LYS A 16 -2.98 -1.58 -12.51
C LYS A 16 -1.77 -0.66 -12.62
N GLU A 17 -1.96 0.58 -12.24
CA GLU A 17 -0.85 1.51 -12.24
C GLU A 17 0.23 1.09 -11.25
N LEU A 18 -0.18 0.65 -10.06
CA LEU A 18 0.78 0.21 -9.06
C LEU A 18 1.53 -1.04 -9.53
N ALA A 19 0.81 -1.96 -10.18
CA ALA A 19 1.45 -3.14 -10.72
C ALA A 19 2.46 -2.77 -11.81
N GLN A 20 2.10 -1.80 -12.62
CA GLN A 20 3.00 -1.36 -13.69
C GLN A 20 4.25 -0.72 -13.11
N ARG A 21 4.08 0.05 -12.05
CA ARG A 21 5.24 0.66 -11.39
C ARG A 21 6.16 -0.40 -10.80
N ALA A 22 5.58 -1.45 -10.23
CA ALA A 22 6.38 -2.55 -9.69
C ALA A 22 7.17 -3.22 -10.80
N LYS A 23 6.52 -3.46 -11.92
CA LYS A 23 7.17 -4.09 -13.05
C LYS A 23 8.32 -3.24 -13.57
N GLN A 24 8.09 -1.96 -13.71
CA GLN A 24 9.12 -1.07 -14.21
C GLN A 24 10.31 -0.98 -13.26
N LYS A 25 10.01 -0.94 -11.97
CA LYS A 25 11.05 -0.85 -10.98
C LYS A 25 11.92 -2.12 -10.98
N ARG A 26 11.28 -3.28 -11.14
CA ARG A 26 12.01 -4.53 -11.22
C ARG A 26 12.88 -4.55 -12.47
N LYS A 27 12.32 -4.15 -13.59
CA LYS A 27 13.06 -4.20 -14.86
C LYS A 27 14.17 -3.17 -14.93
N LYS A 28 13.95 -2.04 -14.33
CA LYS A 28 14.96 -1.00 -14.38
C LYS A 28 16.25 -1.43 -13.71
N ASN A 29 16.17 -2.29 -12.72
CA ASN A 29 17.37 -2.78 -12.08
C ASN A 29 17.35 -4.31 -12.11
N SER A 30 17.33 -4.85 -13.32
CA SER A 30 17.22 -6.29 -13.48
C SER A 30 18.43 -7.03 -12.99
N ALA A 31 19.58 -6.38 -12.92
CA ALA A 31 20.77 -7.02 -12.36
C ALA A 31 20.55 -7.36 -10.90
N LYS A 32 19.81 -6.52 -10.18
CA LYS A 32 19.56 -6.77 -8.78
C LYS A 32 18.33 -7.62 -8.54
N TYR A 33 17.25 -7.32 -9.25
CA TYR A 33 15.97 -7.97 -8.96
C TYR A 33 15.69 -9.20 -9.82
N GLY A 34 16.32 -9.30 -10.98
CA GLY A 34 16.20 -10.49 -11.80
C GLY A 34 14.91 -10.57 -12.59
N THR A 35 14.62 -11.79 -13.04
CA THR A 35 13.41 -12.06 -13.80
C THR A 35 12.22 -12.09 -12.85
N GLN A 36 11.02 -12.17 -13.44
CA GLN A 36 9.83 -12.33 -12.63
C GLN A 36 9.94 -13.55 -11.73
N LYS A 37 10.45 -14.64 -12.29
CA LYS A 37 10.54 -15.88 -11.53
C LYS A 37 11.52 -15.74 -10.37
N ALA A 38 12.67 -15.14 -10.63
CA ALA A 38 13.67 -14.97 -9.59
C ALA A 38 13.18 -14.02 -8.52
N PHE A 39 12.53 -12.94 -8.92
CA PHE A 39 12.03 -11.98 -7.96
C PHE A 39 10.93 -12.59 -7.10
N ALA A 40 10.04 -13.35 -7.72
CA ALA A 40 8.96 -14.00 -6.97
C ALA A 40 9.55 -14.93 -5.91
N ALA A 41 10.55 -15.71 -6.28
CA ALA A 41 11.18 -16.61 -5.33
C ALA A 41 11.81 -15.82 -4.19
N HIS A 42 12.42 -14.71 -4.51
CA HIS A 42 13.08 -13.88 -3.51
C HIS A 42 12.11 -13.36 -2.45
N ILE A 43 10.90 -13.02 -2.86
CA ILE A 43 9.94 -12.46 -1.91
C ILE A 43 8.96 -13.52 -1.40
N GLY A 44 9.17 -14.78 -1.74
CA GLY A 44 8.35 -15.84 -1.20
C GLY A 44 7.00 -16.00 -1.86
N MET A 45 6.86 -15.55 -3.10
CA MET A 45 5.61 -15.73 -3.84
C MET A 45 5.81 -16.76 -4.94
N SER A 46 4.72 -17.44 -5.31
CA SER A 46 4.81 -18.31 -6.47
C SER A 46 5.00 -17.44 -7.71
N PHE A 47 5.66 -18.01 -8.70
CA PHE A 47 5.87 -17.30 -9.94
C PHE A 47 4.54 -16.88 -10.55
N ARG A 48 3.58 -17.78 -10.52
CA ARG A 48 2.28 -17.52 -11.13
C ARG A 48 1.58 -16.37 -10.45
N SER A 49 1.59 -16.33 -9.13
CA SER A 49 0.94 -15.25 -8.39
C SER A 49 1.60 -13.92 -8.65
N TYR A 50 2.92 -13.90 -8.70
CA TYR A 50 3.60 -12.64 -8.96
C TYR A 50 3.36 -12.19 -10.39
N GLN A 51 3.37 -13.13 -11.33
CA GLN A 51 3.12 -12.79 -12.72
C GLN A 51 1.71 -12.21 -12.89
N GLU A 52 0.75 -12.81 -12.22
CA GLU A 52 -0.61 -12.31 -12.26
C GLU A 52 -0.70 -10.89 -11.69
N PHE A 53 0.04 -10.64 -10.61
CA PHE A 53 0.05 -9.30 -10.05
C PHE A 53 0.56 -8.28 -11.06
N GLU A 54 1.65 -8.57 -11.74
CA GLU A 54 2.19 -7.60 -12.69
C GLU A 54 1.24 -7.33 -13.85
N ILE A 55 0.42 -8.32 -14.20
CA ILE A 55 -0.51 -8.16 -15.28
C ILE A 55 -1.78 -7.44 -14.87
N SER A 56 -2.37 -7.85 -13.77
CA SER A 56 -3.70 -7.38 -13.40
C SER A 56 -3.74 -6.52 -12.16
N GLY A 57 -2.71 -6.54 -11.36
CA GLY A 57 -2.73 -5.83 -10.09
C GLY A 57 -3.32 -6.62 -8.95
N LYS A 58 -3.82 -7.83 -9.22
CA LYS A 58 -4.45 -8.61 -8.15
C LYS A 58 -3.43 -9.19 -7.21
N ILE A 59 -3.59 -8.90 -5.94
CA ILE A 59 -2.65 -9.33 -4.93
C ILE A 59 -3.28 -9.07 -3.58
N THR A 60 -2.93 -9.88 -2.59
CA THR A 60 -3.37 -9.59 -1.24
C THR A 60 -2.50 -8.47 -0.69
N LEU A 61 -3.00 -7.78 0.31
CA LEU A 61 -2.23 -6.70 0.90
C LEU A 61 -0.93 -7.23 1.49
N GLU A 62 -1.00 -8.39 2.13
CA GLU A 62 0.19 -8.97 2.72
C GLU A 62 1.26 -9.19 1.66
N LYS A 63 0.87 -9.77 0.54
CA LYS A 63 1.85 -10.03 -0.52
C LYS A 63 2.32 -8.74 -1.16
N PHE A 64 1.46 -7.74 -1.23
CA PHE A 64 1.87 -6.47 -1.78
C PHE A 64 2.95 -5.84 -0.92
N ILE A 65 2.83 -5.97 0.39
CA ILE A 65 3.88 -5.48 1.28
C ILE A 65 5.18 -6.21 1.00
N ASP A 66 5.12 -7.53 0.75
CA ASP A 66 6.31 -8.28 0.41
C ASP A 66 6.94 -7.78 -0.88
N VAL A 67 6.12 -7.40 -1.85
CA VAL A 67 6.61 -6.82 -3.10
C VAL A 67 7.35 -5.52 -2.82
N LEU A 68 6.75 -4.67 -1.99
CA LEU A 68 7.38 -3.39 -1.66
C LEU A 68 8.72 -3.60 -0.98
N ARG A 69 8.79 -4.55 -0.06
CA ARG A 69 10.06 -4.82 0.60
C ARG A 69 11.09 -5.34 -0.39
N GLY A 70 10.67 -6.23 -1.30
CA GLY A 70 11.58 -6.79 -2.27
C GLY A 70 12.11 -5.77 -3.24
N LEU A 71 11.32 -4.75 -3.53
CA LEU A 71 11.75 -3.70 -4.45
C LEU A 71 12.42 -2.54 -3.72
N ASP A 72 12.66 -2.70 -2.42
CA ASP A 72 13.28 -1.63 -1.63
C ASP A 72 12.43 -0.37 -1.62
N ALA A 73 11.12 -0.56 -1.67
CA ALA A 73 10.18 0.55 -1.74
C ALA A 73 9.23 0.59 -0.56
N ILE A 74 9.52 -0.16 0.50
CA ILE A 74 8.59 -0.23 1.64
C ILE A 74 8.41 1.14 2.29
N GLU A 75 9.40 1.99 2.22
CA GLU A 75 9.27 3.30 2.83
C GLU A 75 8.23 4.17 2.17
N ASP A 76 7.90 3.86 0.92
CA ASP A 76 6.86 4.62 0.23
C ASP A 76 5.52 4.48 0.94
N SER A 77 5.32 3.40 1.69
CA SER A 77 4.04 3.17 2.34
C SER A 77 3.97 3.77 3.74
N THR A 78 5.05 4.35 4.21
CA THR A 78 5.10 4.85 5.58
C THR A 78 4.05 5.90 5.87
N GLU A 79 3.74 6.72 4.89
CA GLU A 79 2.81 7.83 5.10
C GLU A 79 1.35 7.48 4.81
N LEU A 80 1.09 6.25 4.37
CA LEU A 80 -0.27 5.88 4.01
C LEU A 80 -1.19 5.96 5.22
N LEU A 81 -2.28 6.67 5.06
CA LEU A 81 -3.33 6.78 6.06
C LEU A 81 -2.87 7.39 7.38
N LYS A 82 -1.68 7.97 7.39
CA LYS A 82 -1.23 8.63 8.59
C LYS A 82 -2.07 9.86 8.83
N ILE A 83 -2.41 10.11 10.07
CA ILE A 83 -3.21 11.28 10.38
C ILE A 83 -2.31 12.50 10.32
N LYS A 84 -2.70 13.46 9.49
CA LYS A 84 -1.88 14.64 9.29
C LYS A 84 -2.18 15.69 10.36
N ASP A 85 -1.26 16.61 10.52
CA ASP A 85 -1.42 17.64 11.54
C ASP A 85 -2.74 18.37 11.43
N GLU A 86 -3.16 18.66 10.22
CA GLU A 86 -4.43 19.34 10.05
C GLU A 86 -5.58 18.50 10.53
N GLU A 87 -5.51 17.19 10.29
CA GLU A 87 -6.57 16.30 10.72
C GLU A 87 -6.61 16.20 12.23
N LEU A 88 -5.46 16.17 12.84
CA LEU A 88 -5.40 16.13 14.28
C LEU A 88 -6.03 17.37 14.86
N PHE A 89 -5.74 18.50 14.26
CA PHE A 89 -6.29 19.77 14.72
C PHE A 89 -7.80 19.78 14.56
N GLU A 90 -8.29 19.31 13.43
CA GLU A 90 -9.70 19.24 13.20
C GLU A 90 -10.40 18.31 14.13
N GLU A 91 -9.81 17.18 14.39
CA GLU A 91 -10.39 16.24 15.29
C GLU A 91 -10.48 16.81 16.68
N HIS A 92 -9.50 17.60 17.09
CA HIS A 92 -9.53 18.24 18.37
C HIS A 92 -10.72 19.17 18.47
N LYS A 93 -11.00 19.90 17.40
CA LYS A 93 -12.13 20.79 17.42
C LYS A 93 -13.44 20.05 17.42
N ASN A 94 -13.54 18.97 16.71
CA ASN A 94 -14.78 18.24 16.61
C ASN A 94 -15.05 17.35 17.79
N ARG A 95 -14.06 17.03 18.55
CA ARG A 95 -14.21 16.11 19.63
C ARG A 95 -15.28 16.53 20.61
N ARG A 96 -15.43 17.79 20.84
CA ARG A 96 -16.42 18.24 21.75
C ARG A 96 -17.79 17.92 21.27
N LYS A 97 -18.03 17.89 19.96
CA LYS A 97 -19.33 17.63 19.45
C LYS A 97 -19.65 16.18 19.33
N THR A 98 -18.67 15.34 19.10
CA THR A 98 -18.96 13.98 18.80
C THR A 98 -18.36 13.03 19.76
N SER A 99 -17.95 13.46 20.89
CA SER A 99 -17.24 12.58 21.80
C SER A 99 -18.04 11.37 22.15
N SER A 100 -19.31 11.45 22.16
CA SER A 100 -20.07 10.32 22.58
C SER A 100 -20.00 9.16 21.59
N LYS A 101 -19.65 9.38 20.40
CA LYS A 101 -19.63 8.34 19.56
C LYS A 101 -18.38 7.64 19.49
N MET A 102 -17.41 7.97 19.85
CA MET A 102 -16.28 7.35 19.65
C MET A 102 -15.98 6.29 20.39
N GLU A 103 -15.90 5.87 20.90
CA GLU A 103 -15.61 4.95 21.58
C GLU A 103 -15.80 3.75 21.25
N SER A 104 -16.08 3.50 20.66
CA SER A 104 -16.40 2.29 20.37
C SER A 104 -15.42 1.69 19.57
N GLN A 105 -14.84 1.71 19.13
CA GLN A 105 -14.04 1.16 18.28
C GLN A 105 -12.77 1.10 18.51
N LYS A 106 -12.43 0.98 19.09
CA LYS A 106 -11.40 0.85 19.25
C LYS A 106 -10.70 0.22 19.68
N LEU A 107 -10.68 -0.04 19.71
CA LEU A 107 -10.33 -0.37 19.93
C LEU A 107 -9.67 -0.72 19.90
N VAL A 108 -9.49 -0.86 19.88
CA VAL A 108 -9.33 -0.96 19.77
C VAL A 108 -8.57 -1.02 19.82
N GLU A 109 -8.09 -1.18 19.79
CA GLU A 109 -7.97 -0.97 19.85
C GLU A 109 -7.28 -0.84 20.05
N ILE A 110 -6.82 -0.96 20.20
CA ILE A 110 -6.74 -0.72 20.44
C ILE A 110 -6.37 -0.63 21.00
N PRO A 111 -5.99 -0.79 21.19
CA PRO A 111 -6.09 -0.59 21.68
C PRO A 111 -5.69 -0.30 21.99
N ASN A 112 -5.27 -0.34 22.20
CA ASN A 112 -5.46 0.08 22.37
C ASN A 112 -5.11 0.66 22.45
N VAL A 113 -4.66 0.81 22.31
CA VAL A 113 -4.89 1.43 22.22
C VAL A 113 -4.91 1.88 22.52
N PHE A 114 -4.65 1.92 22.77
CA PHE A 114 -5.20 2.43 22.90
C PHE A 114 -5.36 2.60 23.49
N GLY A 115 -5.56 2.37 23.33
CA GLY A 115 -6.05 2.52 23.88
C GLY A 115 -6.35 2.76 24.05
#